data_9c6d896597c17378034438db12e1018e
#
_entry.id   9c6d896597c17378034438db12e1018e
#
_cell.length_a   1.000
_cell.length_b   1.000
_cell.length_c   1.000
_cell.angle_alpha   90.00
_cell.angle_beta   90.00
_cell.angle_gamma   90.00
#
_symmetry.space_group_name_H-M   'P 1'
#
loop_
_entity.id
_entity.type
_entity.pdbx_description
1 polymer ?
#
loop_
_entity_poly.entity_id
_entity_poly.type
_entity_poly.pdbx_seq_one_letter_code
_entity_poly.pdbx_strand_id
1 'polypeptide(L)'
;MSIFRFPLLVWLGIGTLIISLGIRQSFGIFMMPISEHFGTGREFFSFAIALQNLLFGVFQPFVGMAADKWGARRIIIAGACAYGLGLLLTSISTESSMLYVSLGALVGLGLSATSYVIVLGAVAKVVPAEHAAKAFGLTTAAGSFGMFAVIPGAQYMLNEFDWQSAMQVFAVLCCFMISFALFMRAPKSATNKQVEDNQTLKEALSEAFANKSYWLIHAGFFVCGFHVMFIATHLPSYLADKNLPASSAAMALAYVGIFNIFGSYFWGVMGDKFSKRHVMSALYLVRTVVIGAFVTLPVTESTAAIFGGAIGFCWLGTVPLTSGLVRQIFGARYLSTLYGLVFFTHQVGSFLGAWVGGRIYDYYGSYEPIWWSTVVLAFAAALIHLPINDKPIERLKLAMA
;
A
#
# COMPACT_ATOMS: atom_id res chain seq x y z
N MET A 1 -25.96 12.22 -6.26
CA MET A 1 -25.80 11.10 -7.23
C MET A 1 -25.69 9.81 -6.43
N SER A 2 -26.49 8.78 -6.73
CA SER A 2 -26.35 7.48 -6.05
C SER A 2 -25.02 6.82 -6.46
N ILE A 3 -24.44 5.97 -5.61
CA ILE A 3 -23.18 5.26 -5.86
C ILE A 3 -23.21 4.53 -7.22
N PHE A 4 -24.34 4.01 -7.63
CA PHE A 4 -24.52 3.27 -8.89
C PHE A 4 -24.53 4.13 -10.16
N ARG A 5 -24.47 5.46 -10.06
CA ARG A 5 -24.46 6.39 -11.21
C ARG A 5 -23.07 6.97 -11.53
N PHE A 6 -21.99 6.42 -10.97
CA PHE A 6 -20.64 6.84 -11.35
C PHE A 6 -20.31 6.42 -12.79
N PRO A 7 -19.48 7.21 -13.51
CA PRO A 7 -18.99 6.85 -14.84
C PRO A 7 -18.36 5.45 -14.87
N LEU A 8 -18.49 4.75 -15.98
CA LEU A 8 -17.93 3.39 -16.17
C LEU A 8 -16.44 3.33 -15.80
N LEU A 9 -15.66 4.37 -16.08
CA LEU A 9 -14.23 4.45 -15.73
C LEU A 9 -13.97 4.23 -14.25
N VAL A 10 -14.85 4.69 -13.35
CA VAL A 10 -14.72 4.46 -11.91
C VAL A 10 -14.78 2.98 -11.57
N TRP A 11 -15.75 2.26 -12.15
CA TRP A 11 -15.92 0.82 -11.93
C TRP A 11 -14.78 -0.02 -12.51
N LEU A 12 -14.29 0.37 -13.69
CA LEU A 12 -13.11 -0.26 -14.32
C LEU A 12 -11.85 -0.02 -13.50
N GLY A 13 -11.70 1.17 -12.92
CA GLY A 13 -10.63 1.49 -11.98
C GLY A 13 -10.71 0.66 -10.70
N ILE A 14 -11.91 0.49 -10.14
CA ILE A 14 -12.19 -0.37 -8.99
C ILE A 14 -11.74 -1.81 -9.29
N GLY A 15 -12.17 -2.38 -10.43
CA GLY A 15 -11.76 -3.72 -10.85
C GLY A 15 -10.24 -3.87 -10.99
N THR A 16 -9.57 -2.86 -11.56
CA THR A 16 -8.10 -2.83 -11.67
C THR A 16 -7.43 -2.88 -10.29
N LEU A 17 -7.90 -2.09 -9.31
CA LEU A 17 -7.33 -2.07 -7.97
C LEU A 17 -7.61 -3.33 -7.16
N ILE A 18 -8.80 -3.93 -7.31
CA ILE A 18 -9.12 -5.22 -6.68
C ILE A 18 -8.09 -6.27 -7.09
N ILE A 19 -7.82 -6.40 -8.39
CA ILE A 19 -6.86 -7.38 -8.92
C ILE A 19 -5.43 -7.01 -8.49
N SER A 20 -4.98 -5.80 -8.82
CA SER A 20 -3.59 -5.39 -8.63
C SER A 20 -3.16 -5.45 -7.17
N LEU A 21 -3.95 -4.88 -6.26
CA LEU A 21 -3.61 -4.82 -4.84
C LEU A 21 -3.96 -6.12 -4.11
N GLY A 22 -4.98 -6.84 -4.56
CA GLY A 22 -5.30 -8.17 -4.03
C GLY A 22 -4.15 -9.15 -4.27
N ILE A 23 -3.63 -9.23 -5.49
CA ILE A 23 -2.46 -10.07 -5.82
C ILE A 23 -1.25 -9.63 -5.00
N ARG A 24 -0.93 -8.33 -4.96
CA ARG A 24 0.21 -7.81 -4.18
C ARG A 24 0.19 -8.27 -2.72
N GLN A 25 -0.96 -8.23 -2.10
CA GLN A 25 -1.09 -8.52 -0.67
C GLN A 25 -1.17 -10.03 -0.37
N SER A 26 -1.31 -10.88 -1.39
CA SER A 26 -1.29 -12.33 -1.23
C SER A 26 0.12 -12.94 -1.23
N PHE A 27 1.16 -12.20 -1.63
CA PHE A 27 2.49 -12.79 -1.80
C PHE A 27 3.05 -13.44 -0.53
N GLY A 28 2.67 -13.00 0.67
CA GLY A 28 3.14 -13.58 1.93
C GLY A 28 2.82 -15.09 2.07
N ILE A 29 1.66 -15.56 1.57
CA ILE A 29 1.29 -16.97 1.64
C ILE A 29 2.14 -17.86 0.72
N PHE A 30 2.82 -17.28 -0.28
CA PHE A 30 3.69 -18.00 -1.22
C PHE A 30 5.14 -18.13 -0.72
N MET A 31 5.51 -17.46 0.39
CA MET A 31 6.89 -17.47 0.89
C MET A 31 7.38 -18.88 1.17
N MET A 32 6.64 -19.68 1.95
CA MET A 32 7.04 -21.03 2.31
C MET A 32 7.11 -21.95 1.09
N PRO A 33 6.04 -22.09 0.25
CA PRO A 33 6.07 -22.98 -0.91
C PRO A 33 7.19 -22.65 -1.91
N ILE A 34 7.47 -21.35 -2.14
CA ILE A 34 8.52 -20.93 -3.08
C ILE A 34 9.92 -21.15 -2.48
N SER A 35 10.12 -20.79 -1.20
CA SER A 35 11.41 -21.00 -0.55
C SER A 35 11.77 -22.48 -0.46
N GLU A 36 10.82 -23.36 -0.16
CA GLU A 36 10.98 -24.80 -0.14
C GLU A 36 11.32 -25.36 -1.53
N HIS A 37 10.60 -24.91 -2.57
CA HIS A 37 10.84 -25.33 -3.94
C HIS A 37 12.27 -25.05 -4.42
N PHE A 38 12.82 -23.88 -4.07
CA PHE A 38 14.18 -23.49 -4.47
C PHE A 38 15.25 -23.86 -3.43
N GLY A 39 14.88 -24.43 -2.29
CA GLY A 39 15.83 -24.75 -1.21
C GLY A 39 16.50 -23.48 -0.64
N THR A 40 15.80 -22.35 -0.61
CA THR A 40 16.33 -21.05 -0.14
C THR A 40 15.75 -20.65 1.22
N GLY A 41 16.44 -19.76 1.92
CA GLY A 41 15.92 -19.12 3.14
C GLY A 41 14.78 -18.13 2.83
N ARG A 42 14.13 -17.66 3.90
CA ARG A 42 13.04 -16.65 3.82
C ARG A 42 13.56 -15.28 3.40
N GLU A 43 14.82 -14.96 3.67
CA GLU A 43 15.46 -13.72 3.22
C GLU A 43 15.38 -13.59 1.71
N PHE A 44 15.61 -14.69 0.99
CA PHE A 44 15.65 -14.67 -0.47
C PHE A 44 14.33 -14.22 -1.09
N PHE A 45 13.22 -14.87 -0.71
CA PHE A 45 11.88 -14.50 -1.19
C PHE A 45 11.48 -13.09 -0.73
N SER A 46 11.71 -12.80 0.55
CA SER A 46 11.35 -11.51 1.12
C SER A 46 12.14 -10.35 0.53
N PHE A 47 13.38 -10.57 0.05
CA PHE A 47 14.14 -9.58 -0.69
C PHE A 47 13.52 -9.30 -2.08
N ALA A 48 12.99 -10.31 -2.78
CA ALA A 48 12.25 -10.08 -4.03
C ALA A 48 11.02 -9.20 -3.78
N ILE A 49 10.25 -9.46 -2.71
CA ILE A 49 9.12 -8.62 -2.30
C ILE A 49 9.58 -7.21 -1.87
N ALA A 50 10.72 -7.11 -1.19
CA ALA A 50 11.30 -5.82 -0.81
C ALA A 50 11.65 -5.00 -2.06
N LEU A 51 12.36 -5.60 -3.02
CA LEU A 51 12.73 -4.97 -4.29
C LEU A 51 11.49 -4.52 -5.06
N GLN A 52 10.43 -5.34 -5.11
CA GLN A 52 9.13 -4.98 -5.69
C GLN A 52 8.58 -3.68 -5.10
N ASN A 53 8.58 -3.55 -3.77
CA ASN A 53 8.07 -2.36 -3.09
C ASN A 53 8.95 -1.13 -3.33
N LEU A 54 10.27 -1.29 -3.31
CA LEU A 54 11.19 -0.20 -3.59
C LEU A 54 10.99 0.34 -5.01
N LEU A 55 10.96 -0.55 -6.01
CA LEU A 55 10.77 -0.16 -7.41
C LEU A 55 9.38 0.41 -7.67
N PHE A 56 8.35 -0.13 -7.02
CA PHE A 56 7.01 0.49 -7.00
C PHE A 56 7.10 1.97 -6.57
N GLY A 57 7.81 2.26 -5.48
CA GLY A 57 7.99 3.63 -4.98
C GLY A 57 8.81 4.52 -5.91
N VAL A 58 9.95 4.00 -6.41
CA VAL A 58 10.85 4.74 -7.30
C VAL A 58 10.17 5.11 -8.62
N PHE A 59 9.44 4.17 -9.22
CA PHE A 59 8.79 4.40 -10.52
C PHE A 59 7.48 5.20 -10.43
N GLN A 60 6.87 5.31 -9.25
CA GLN A 60 5.58 5.97 -9.07
C GLN A 60 5.52 7.40 -9.64
N PRO A 61 6.49 8.31 -9.39
CA PRO A 61 6.48 9.65 -9.97
C PRO A 61 6.59 9.64 -11.50
N PHE A 62 7.47 8.80 -12.05
CA PHE A 62 7.69 8.72 -13.51
C PHE A 62 6.47 8.19 -14.24
N VAL A 63 5.84 7.16 -13.69
CA VAL A 63 4.62 6.55 -14.22
C VAL A 63 3.44 7.53 -14.09
N GLY A 64 3.37 8.30 -13.01
CA GLY A 64 2.40 9.38 -12.84
C GLY A 64 2.53 10.46 -13.93
N MET A 65 3.73 10.98 -14.18
CA MET A 65 4.00 11.94 -15.27
C MET A 65 3.67 11.35 -16.64
N ALA A 66 4.00 10.08 -16.87
CA ALA A 66 3.65 9.38 -18.10
C ALA A 66 2.12 9.26 -18.29
N ALA A 67 1.38 8.99 -17.21
CA ALA A 67 -0.09 8.91 -17.24
C ALA A 67 -0.74 10.27 -17.53
N ASP A 68 -0.15 11.35 -17.06
CA ASP A 68 -0.62 12.71 -17.39
C ASP A 68 -0.34 13.07 -18.85
N LYS A 69 0.80 12.68 -19.40
CA LYS A 69 1.20 12.96 -20.78
C LYS A 69 0.48 12.06 -21.80
N TRP A 70 0.42 10.75 -21.55
CA TRP A 70 -0.06 9.74 -22.52
C TRP A 70 -1.42 9.15 -22.16
N GLY A 71 -1.98 9.51 -21.01
CA GLY A 71 -3.25 9.04 -20.49
C GLY A 71 -3.14 7.75 -19.66
N ALA A 72 -3.96 7.66 -18.62
CA ALA A 72 -3.96 6.53 -17.67
C ALA A 72 -4.19 5.18 -18.38
N ARG A 73 -5.04 5.12 -19.42
CA ARG A 73 -5.33 3.90 -20.18
C ARG A 73 -4.06 3.19 -20.67
N ARG A 74 -3.15 3.91 -21.35
CA ARG A 74 -1.93 3.32 -21.92
C ARG A 74 -0.99 2.84 -20.83
N ILE A 75 -0.91 3.59 -19.75
CA ILE A 75 -0.05 3.30 -18.62
C ILE A 75 -0.54 2.07 -17.86
N ILE A 76 -1.83 1.95 -17.60
CA ILE A 76 -2.41 0.75 -16.96
C ILE A 76 -2.20 -0.48 -17.84
N ILE A 77 -2.36 -0.39 -19.17
CA ILE A 77 -2.09 -1.51 -20.07
C ILE A 77 -0.63 -1.95 -19.98
N ALA A 78 0.31 -1.01 -20.12
CA ALA A 78 1.75 -1.32 -20.01
C ALA A 78 2.10 -1.93 -18.65
N GLY A 79 1.55 -1.37 -17.56
CA GLY A 79 1.75 -1.89 -16.22
C GLY A 79 1.15 -3.28 -16.01
N ALA A 80 -0.06 -3.53 -16.50
CA ALA A 80 -0.70 -4.84 -16.42
C ALA A 80 0.05 -5.90 -17.25
N CYS A 81 0.60 -5.52 -18.41
CA CYS A 81 1.48 -6.40 -19.19
C CYS A 81 2.77 -6.73 -18.42
N ALA A 82 3.43 -5.73 -17.83
CA ALA A 82 4.65 -5.96 -17.03
C ALA A 82 4.35 -6.83 -15.80
N TYR A 83 3.23 -6.58 -15.12
CA TYR A 83 2.79 -7.34 -13.96
C TYR A 83 2.50 -8.81 -14.34
N GLY A 84 1.68 -9.04 -15.37
CA GLY A 84 1.34 -10.39 -15.85
C GLY A 84 2.56 -11.14 -16.36
N LEU A 85 3.46 -10.48 -17.11
CA LEU A 85 4.72 -11.07 -17.56
C LEU A 85 5.60 -11.45 -16.36
N GLY A 86 5.72 -10.57 -15.35
CA GLY A 86 6.46 -10.87 -14.13
C GLY A 86 5.94 -12.13 -13.43
N LEU A 87 4.60 -12.25 -13.29
CA LEU A 87 3.98 -13.44 -12.69
C LEU A 87 4.17 -14.71 -13.52
N LEU A 88 4.04 -14.63 -14.85
CA LEU A 88 4.32 -15.77 -15.73
C LEU A 88 5.78 -16.22 -15.65
N LEU A 89 6.73 -15.28 -15.69
CA LEU A 89 8.15 -15.59 -15.54
C LEU A 89 8.44 -16.19 -14.15
N THR A 90 7.76 -15.71 -13.10
CA THR A 90 7.85 -16.31 -11.76
C THR A 90 7.40 -17.76 -11.81
N SER A 91 6.27 -18.09 -12.45
CA SER A 91 5.72 -19.44 -12.48
C SER A 91 6.59 -20.46 -13.21
N ILE A 92 7.42 -20.03 -14.14
CA ILE A 92 8.33 -20.88 -14.93
C ILE A 92 9.79 -20.75 -14.50
N SER A 93 10.07 -20.05 -13.39
CA SER A 93 11.43 -19.87 -12.90
C SER A 93 12.05 -21.19 -12.48
N THR A 94 13.23 -21.48 -13.00
CA THR A 94 14.03 -22.66 -12.65
C THR A 94 15.12 -22.33 -11.64
N GLU A 95 15.48 -21.06 -11.55
CA GLU A 95 16.50 -20.56 -10.61
C GLU A 95 15.87 -19.50 -9.70
N SER A 96 16.23 -19.55 -8.43
CA SER A 96 15.72 -18.60 -7.44
C SER A 96 16.06 -17.14 -7.79
N SER A 97 17.23 -16.86 -8.38
CA SER A 97 17.67 -15.52 -8.79
C SER A 97 16.71 -14.84 -9.78
N MET A 98 15.98 -15.61 -10.60
CA MET A 98 14.97 -15.09 -11.53
C MET A 98 13.84 -14.34 -10.81
N LEU A 99 13.56 -14.67 -9.54
CA LEU A 99 12.51 -13.99 -8.75
C LEU A 99 12.81 -12.51 -8.55
N TYR A 100 14.08 -12.09 -8.50
CA TYR A 100 14.42 -10.68 -8.37
C TYR A 100 14.00 -9.86 -9.60
N VAL A 101 14.11 -10.45 -10.78
CA VAL A 101 13.69 -9.78 -12.01
C VAL A 101 12.18 -9.93 -12.21
N SER A 102 11.65 -11.13 -12.04
CA SER A 102 10.25 -11.44 -12.34
C SER A 102 9.31 -10.85 -11.27
N LEU A 103 9.42 -11.32 -10.03
CA LEU A 103 8.57 -10.90 -8.91
C LEU A 103 9.00 -9.54 -8.34
N GLY A 104 10.29 -9.26 -8.30
CA GLY A 104 10.83 -7.99 -7.82
C GLY A 104 10.64 -6.85 -8.81
N ALA A 105 11.34 -6.88 -9.94
CA ALA A 105 11.41 -5.74 -10.84
C ALA A 105 10.16 -5.59 -11.72
N LEU A 106 9.74 -6.63 -12.45
CA LEU A 106 8.62 -6.53 -13.39
C LEU A 106 7.30 -6.31 -12.67
N VAL A 107 7.03 -7.05 -11.60
CA VAL A 107 5.81 -6.85 -10.80
C VAL A 107 5.85 -5.48 -10.09
N GLY A 108 7.00 -5.04 -9.56
CA GLY A 108 7.14 -3.71 -8.95
C GLY A 108 6.87 -2.56 -9.92
N LEU A 109 7.38 -2.66 -11.15
CA LEU A 109 7.07 -1.72 -12.22
C LEU A 109 5.58 -1.77 -12.61
N GLY A 110 5.01 -2.97 -12.74
CA GLY A 110 3.59 -3.18 -13.03
C GLY A 110 2.69 -2.55 -11.98
N LEU A 111 3.01 -2.71 -10.70
CA LEU A 111 2.31 -2.11 -9.57
C LEU A 111 2.31 -0.59 -9.61
N SER A 112 3.43 0.05 -9.97
CA SER A 112 3.51 1.52 -10.08
C SER A 112 2.47 2.07 -11.07
N ALA A 113 2.18 1.34 -12.13
CA ALA A 113 1.26 1.72 -13.19
C ALA A 113 -0.20 1.30 -12.94
N THR A 114 -0.46 0.34 -12.04
CA THR A 114 -1.80 -0.19 -11.73
C THR A 114 -2.28 0.14 -10.32
N SER A 115 -1.62 1.10 -9.65
CA SER A 115 -1.87 1.51 -8.28
C SER A 115 -2.91 2.64 -8.15
N TYR A 116 -3.18 2.99 -6.89
CA TYR A 116 -4.09 4.09 -6.52
C TYR A 116 -3.80 5.39 -7.26
N VAL A 117 -2.53 5.78 -7.40
CA VAL A 117 -2.16 7.10 -7.96
C VAL A 117 -2.69 7.24 -9.38
N ILE A 118 -2.51 6.22 -10.21
CA ILE A 118 -2.95 6.26 -11.62
C ILE A 118 -4.47 6.17 -11.74
N VAL A 119 -5.08 5.27 -10.97
CA VAL A 119 -6.53 5.06 -11.02
C VAL A 119 -7.28 6.27 -10.46
N LEU A 120 -6.88 6.80 -9.29
CA LEU A 120 -7.51 7.99 -8.71
C LEU A 120 -7.30 9.24 -9.59
N GLY A 121 -6.12 9.38 -10.21
CA GLY A 121 -5.87 10.43 -11.20
C GLY A 121 -6.81 10.35 -12.41
N ALA A 122 -7.13 9.14 -12.88
CA ALA A 122 -8.10 8.94 -13.95
C ALA A 122 -9.53 9.23 -13.49
N VAL A 123 -9.91 8.79 -12.29
CA VAL A 123 -11.24 9.05 -11.68
C VAL A 123 -11.45 10.54 -11.47
N ALA A 124 -10.44 11.28 -11.01
CA ALA A 124 -10.50 12.74 -10.81
C ALA A 124 -10.87 13.52 -12.09
N LYS A 125 -10.52 12.97 -13.27
CA LYS A 125 -10.81 13.62 -14.58
C LYS A 125 -12.26 13.44 -15.06
N VAL A 126 -13.01 12.52 -14.47
CA VAL A 126 -14.38 12.16 -14.94
C VAL A 126 -15.48 12.39 -13.90
N VAL A 127 -15.11 12.58 -12.63
CA VAL A 127 -16.06 12.78 -11.54
C VAL A 127 -16.11 14.26 -11.15
N PRO A 128 -17.32 14.89 -11.07
CA PRO A 128 -17.46 16.24 -10.58
C PRO A 128 -16.90 16.41 -9.16
N ALA A 129 -16.35 17.60 -8.84
CA ALA A 129 -15.69 17.88 -7.57
C ALA A 129 -16.58 17.59 -6.36
N GLU A 130 -17.88 17.85 -6.45
CA GLU A 130 -18.89 17.60 -5.41
C GLU A 130 -19.07 16.11 -5.06
N HIS A 131 -18.67 15.20 -5.98
CA HIS A 131 -18.78 13.74 -5.81
C HIS A 131 -17.41 13.06 -5.70
N ALA A 132 -16.32 13.82 -5.84
CA ALA A 132 -14.95 13.29 -5.88
C ALA A 132 -14.60 12.50 -4.60
N ALA A 133 -14.95 13.01 -3.42
CA ALA A 133 -14.67 12.34 -2.15
C ALA A 133 -15.32 10.95 -2.06
N LYS A 134 -16.57 10.83 -2.51
CA LYS A 134 -17.29 9.53 -2.53
C LYS A 134 -16.67 8.55 -3.52
N ALA A 135 -16.31 9.04 -4.73
CA ALA A 135 -15.68 8.21 -5.76
C ALA A 135 -14.30 7.73 -5.30
N PHE A 136 -13.50 8.61 -4.69
CA PHE A 136 -12.17 8.27 -4.18
C PHE A 136 -12.26 7.29 -3.02
N GLY A 137 -13.19 7.50 -2.07
CA GLY A 137 -13.43 6.58 -0.96
C GLY A 137 -13.79 5.17 -1.45
N LEU A 138 -14.74 5.06 -2.41
CA LEU A 138 -15.13 3.80 -3.00
C LEU A 138 -13.97 3.12 -3.75
N THR A 139 -13.21 3.90 -4.54
CA THR A 139 -12.07 3.40 -5.29
C THR A 139 -10.94 2.93 -4.36
N THR A 140 -10.72 3.62 -3.24
CA THR A 140 -9.71 3.21 -2.25
C THR A 140 -10.15 1.94 -1.50
N ALA A 141 -11.42 1.82 -1.14
CA ALA A 141 -11.98 0.62 -0.52
C ALA A 141 -11.84 -0.63 -1.41
N ALA A 142 -11.82 -0.45 -2.74
CA ALA A 142 -11.64 -1.55 -3.69
C ALA A 142 -10.34 -2.32 -3.49
N GLY A 143 -9.22 -1.66 -3.23
CA GLY A 143 -7.95 -2.34 -2.97
C GLY A 143 -7.99 -3.18 -1.68
N SER A 144 -8.68 -2.70 -0.65
CA SER A 144 -8.88 -3.44 0.60
C SER A 144 -9.81 -4.64 0.39
N PHE A 145 -10.86 -4.46 -0.42
CA PHE A 145 -11.72 -5.59 -0.82
C PHE A 145 -10.93 -6.61 -1.65
N GLY A 146 -9.97 -6.17 -2.48
CA GLY A 146 -9.05 -7.05 -3.20
C GLY A 146 -8.28 -7.98 -2.27
N MET A 147 -7.75 -7.48 -1.15
CA MET A 147 -7.12 -8.34 -0.13
C MET A 147 -8.09 -9.41 0.37
N PHE A 148 -9.28 -8.98 0.77
CA PHE A 148 -10.31 -9.88 1.30
C PHE A 148 -10.73 -10.97 0.31
N ALA A 149 -10.83 -10.65 -0.97
CA ALA A 149 -11.30 -11.58 -2.00
C ALA A 149 -10.18 -12.46 -2.58
N VAL A 150 -9.00 -11.88 -2.85
CA VAL A 150 -7.92 -12.59 -3.58
C VAL A 150 -7.13 -13.52 -2.67
N ILE A 151 -6.87 -13.15 -1.40
CA ILE A 151 -6.03 -13.97 -0.52
C ILE A 151 -6.64 -15.35 -0.22
N PRO A 152 -7.92 -15.48 0.16
CA PRO A 152 -8.53 -16.80 0.32
C PRO A 152 -8.56 -17.62 -0.98
N GLY A 153 -8.80 -16.96 -2.12
CA GLY A 153 -8.72 -17.62 -3.43
C GLY A 153 -7.32 -18.13 -3.76
N ALA A 154 -6.29 -17.36 -3.45
CA ALA A 154 -4.90 -17.75 -3.61
C ALA A 154 -4.54 -18.93 -2.69
N GLN A 155 -5.01 -18.92 -1.44
CA GLN A 155 -4.81 -20.05 -0.51
C GLN A 155 -5.51 -21.32 -0.99
N TYR A 156 -6.72 -21.19 -1.54
CA TYR A 156 -7.41 -22.31 -2.17
C TYR A 156 -6.59 -22.91 -3.32
N MET A 157 -6.02 -22.06 -4.19
CA MET A 157 -5.16 -22.51 -5.28
C MET A 157 -3.91 -23.24 -4.78
N LEU A 158 -3.29 -22.75 -3.68
CA LEU A 158 -2.14 -23.43 -3.05
C LEU A 158 -2.49 -24.77 -2.42
N ASN A 159 -3.72 -24.94 -1.93
CA ASN A 159 -4.16 -26.19 -1.32
C ASN A 159 -4.49 -27.28 -2.35
N GLU A 160 -5.09 -26.88 -3.48
CA GLU A 160 -5.58 -27.82 -4.51
C GLU A 160 -4.57 -28.06 -5.64
N PHE A 161 -3.67 -27.11 -5.84
CA PHE A 161 -2.69 -27.11 -6.94
C PHE A 161 -1.31 -26.76 -6.38
N ASP A 162 -0.51 -26.08 -7.17
CA ASP A 162 0.83 -25.60 -6.81
C ASP A 162 0.93 -24.07 -6.89
N TRP A 163 2.04 -23.53 -6.39
CA TRP A 163 2.29 -22.10 -6.43
C TRP A 163 2.48 -21.58 -7.88
N GLN A 164 2.98 -22.40 -8.78
CA GLN A 164 3.17 -22.07 -10.19
C GLN A 164 1.82 -21.82 -10.86
N SER A 165 0.87 -22.71 -10.67
CA SER A 165 -0.51 -22.57 -11.17
C SER A 165 -1.19 -21.32 -10.62
N ALA A 166 -1.00 -21.02 -9.34
CA ALA A 166 -1.54 -19.79 -8.75
C ALA A 166 -0.95 -18.52 -9.39
N MET A 167 0.35 -18.50 -9.68
CA MET A 167 0.98 -17.37 -10.39
C MET A 167 0.47 -17.23 -11.83
N GLN A 168 0.21 -18.34 -12.53
CA GLN A 168 -0.40 -18.32 -13.86
C GLN A 168 -1.82 -17.77 -13.84
N VAL A 169 -2.64 -18.18 -12.86
CA VAL A 169 -3.98 -17.61 -12.67
C VAL A 169 -3.92 -16.12 -12.39
N PHE A 170 -2.98 -15.67 -11.56
CA PHE A 170 -2.76 -14.24 -11.34
C PHE A 170 -2.35 -13.50 -12.61
N ALA A 171 -1.52 -14.10 -13.46
CA ALA A 171 -1.17 -13.51 -14.74
C ALA A 171 -2.38 -13.39 -15.67
N VAL A 172 -3.29 -14.38 -15.67
CA VAL A 172 -4.57 -14.29 -16.38
C VAL A 172 -5.45 -13.18 -15.81
N LEU A 173 -5.50 -13.00 -14.48
CA LEU A 173 -6.22 -11.87 -13.88
C LEU A 173 -5.65 -10.52 -14.34
N CYS A 174 -4.35 -10.41 -14.60
CA CYS A 174 -3.76 -9.20 -15.19
C CYS A 174 -4.32 -8.90 -16.61
N CYS A 175 -4.71 -9.90 -17.37
CA CYS A 175 -5.39 -9.70 -18.67
C CYS A 175 -6.75 -8.99 -18.50
N PHE A 176 -7.46 -9.24 -17.38
CA PHE A 176 -8.68 -8.48 -17.09
C PHE A 176 -8.38 -7.00 -16.81
N MET A 177 -7.25 -6.68 -16.15
CA MET A 177 -6.84 -5.27 -15.99
C MET A 177 -6.58 -4.61 -17.34
N ILE A 178 -5.98 -5.32 -18.31
CA ILE A 178 -5.81 -4.83 -19.68
C ILE A 178 -7.18 -4.58 -20.31
N SER A 179 -8.10 -5.55 -20.21
CA SER A 179 -9.46 -5.42 -20.73
C SER A 179 -10.18 -4.22 -20.11
N PHE A 180 -10.12 -4.03 -18.79
CA PHE A 180 -10.70 -2.86 -18.13
C PHE A 180 -10.09 -1.56 -18.67
N ALA A 181 -8.76 -1.49 -18.79
CA ALA A 181 -8.09 -0.31 -19.30
C ALA A 181 -8.46 0.01 -20.76
N LEU A 182 -8.71 -0.99 -21.61
CA LEU A 182 -9.14 -0.77 -22.99
C LEU A 182 -10.47 0.00 -23.07
N PHE A 183 -11.36 -0.19 -22.11
CA PHE A 183 -12.65 0.53 -22.03
C PHE A 183 -12.56 1.85 -21.24
N MET A 184 -11.45 2.15 -20.57
CA MET A 184 -11.24 3.43 -19.88
C MET A 184 -11.06 4.55 -20.89
N ARG A 185 -12.12 5.31 -21.17
CA ARG A 185 -12.07 6.52 -22.00
C ARG A 185 -12.13 7.74 -21.08
N ALA A 186 -11.00 8.42 -20.90
CA ALA A 186 -10.99 9.72 -20.23
C ALA A 186 -11.28 10.82 -21.27
N PRO A 187 -12.11 11.83 -20.97
CA PRO A 187 -12.20 13.02 -21.78
C PRO A 187 -10.82 13.69 -21.88
N LYS A 188 -10.53 14.31 -23.02
CA LYS A 188 -9.36 15.19 -23.14
C LYS A 188 -9.48 16.26 -22.04
N SER A 189 -8.42 16.39 -21.25
CA SER A 189 -8.31 17.20 -20.03
C SER A 189 -9.10 18.52 -20.10
N ALA A 190 -10.06 18.71 -19.20
CA ALA A 190 -10.44 20.04 -18.78
C ALA A 190 -9.31 20.56 -17.88
N THR A 191 -8.57 21.53 -18.34
CA THR A 191 -7.58 22.26 -17.57
C THR A 191 -8.29 22.92 -16.38
N ASN A 192 -8.18 22.35 -15.20
CA ASN A 192 -8.58 23.05 -13.99
C ASN A 192 -7.72 24.33 -13.89
N LYS A 193 -8.38 25.48 -13.99
CA LYS A 193 -7.79 26.78 -13.63
C LYS A 193 -7.39 26.69 -12.16
N GLN A 194 -6.11 26.44 -11.91
CA GLN A 194 -5.54 26.58 -10.58
C GLN A 194 -5.49 28.08 -10.23
N VAL A 195 -5.86 28.39 -9.00
CA VAL A 195 -5.64 29.70 -8.38
C VAL A 195 -4.17 30.08 -8.62
N GLU A 196 -3.91 31.30 -9.07
CA GLU A 196 -2.58 31.85 -9.31
C GLU A 196 -1.81 32.00 -7.99
N ASP A 197 -1.23 30.94 -7.53
CA ASP A 197 -0.18 30.95 -6.53
C ASP A 197 1.16 30.96 -7.30
N ASN A 198 1.95 32.01 -7.19
CA ASN A 198 3.19 32.19 -7.95
C ASN A 198 4.36 31.35 -7.47
N GLN A 199 4.15 30.43 -6.50
CA GLN A 199 5.19 29.55 -5.98
C GLN A 199 5.71 28.59 -7.06
N THR A 200 7.02 28.51 -7.21
CA THR A 200 7.69 27.50 -8.06
C THR A 200 7.83 26.16 -7.33
N LEU A 201 8.03 25.09 -8.08
CA LEU A 201 8.30 23.76 -7.49
C LEU A 201 9.57 23.77 -6.62
N LYS A 202 10.61 24.48 -7.04
CA LYS A 202 11.87 24.59 -6.27
C LYS A 202 11.64 25.24 -4.92
N GLU A 203 10.85 26.32 -4.88
CA GLU A 203 10.49 27.00 -3.63
C GLU A 203 9.66 26.09 -2.72
N ALA A 204 8.66 25.35 -3.27
CA ALA A 204 7.85 24.41 -2.51
C ALA A 204 8.69 23.28 -1.88
N LEU A 205 9.65 22.75 -2.63
CA LEU A 205 10.57 21.72 -2.11
C LEU A 205 11.50 22.31 -1.04
N SER A 206 12.08 23.49 -1.29
CA SER A 206 12.96 24.15 -0.31
C SER A 206 12.22 24.45 0.99
N GLU A 207 10.98 24.95 0.91
CA GLU A 207 10.11 25.24 2.06
C GLU A 207 9.76 23.97 2.83
N ALA A 208 9.43 22.88 2.12
CA ALA A 208 9.09 21.61 2.74
C ALA A 208 10.31 20.97 3.44
N PHE A 209 11.46 20.89 2.77
CA PHE A 209 12.68 20.32 3.35
C PHE A 209 13.27 21.12 4.49
N ALA A 210 13.04 22.43 4.55
CA ALA A 210 13.42 23.28 5.69
C ALA A 210 12.49 23.09 6.91
N ASN A 211 11.31 22.47 6.73
CA ASN A 211 10.32 22.33 7.79
C ASN A 211 10.50 21.01 8.56
N LYS A 212 10.73 21.10 9.89
CA LYS A 212 10.89 19.94 10.76
C LYS A 212 9.68 19.00 10.75
N SER A 213 8.45 19.53 10.64
CA SER A 213 7.24 18.73 10.59
C SER A 213 7.19 17.81 9.37
N TYR A 214 7.78 18.24 8.25
CA TYR A 214 7.85 17.43 7.04
C TYR A 214 8.69 16.17 7.25
N TRP A 215 9.85 16.29 7.88
CA TRP A 215 10.70 15.14 8.21
C TRP A 215 10.07 14.19 9.25
N LEU A 216 9.32 14.73 10.20
CA LEU A 216 8.57 13.91 11.17
C LEU A 216 7.45 13.12 10.48
N ILE A 217 6.77 13.72 9.48
CA ILE A 217 5.79 13.03 8.65
C ILE A 217 6.46 11.90 7.84
N HIS A 218 7.63 12.15 7.25
CA HIS A 218 8.41 11.12 6.58
C HIS A 218 8.76 9.95 7.50
N ALA A 219 9.29 10.25 8.70
CA ALA A 219 9.66 9.22 9.67
C ALA A 219 8.46 8.38 10.13
N GLY A 220 7.33 9.01 10.42
CA GLY A 220 6.12 8.29 10.80
C GLY A 220 5.56 7.42 9.67
N PHE A 221 5.59 7.92 8.43
CA PHE A 221 5.07 7.17 7.29
C PHE A 221 6.02 6.04 6.83
N PHE A 222 7.32 6.18 7.05
CA PHE A 222 8.30 5.09 6.96
C PHE A 222 7.90 3.91 7.85
N VAL A 223 7.58 4.17 9.12
CA VAL A 223 7.15 3.13 10.07
C VAL A 223 5.87 2.44 9.59
N CYS A 224 4.94 3.18 8.98
CA CYS A 224 3.76 2.58 8.37
C CYS A 224 4.14 1.55 7.31
N GLY A 225 4.99 1.92 6.37
CA GLY A 225 5.47 1.04 5.32
C GLY A 225 6.14 -0.23 5.87
N PHE A 226 7.00 -0.05 6.86
CA PHE A 226 7.68 -1.15 7.54
C PHE A 226 6.67 -2.17 8.10
N HIS A 227 5.70 -1.71 8.89
CA HIS A 227 4.69 -2.58 9.50
C HIS A 227 3.82 -3.29 8.47
N VAL A 228 3.33 -2.55 7.48
CA VAL A 228 2.44 -3.09 6.44
C VAL A 228 3.13 -4.22 5.70
N MET A 229 4.37 -4.03 5.28
CA MET A 229 5.04 -5.07 4.49
C MET A 229 5.66 -6.17 5.33
N PHE A 230 6.13 -5.89 6.55
CA PHE A 230 6.53 -6.95 7.47
C PHE A 230 5.35 -7.90 7.74
N ILE A 231 4.20 -7.37 8.15
CA ILE A 231 3.04 -8.19 8.50
C ILE A 231 2.50 -8.93 7.26
N ALA A 232 2.30 -8.23 6.14
CA ALA A 232 1.77 -8.85 4.92
C ALA A 232 2.67 -9.98 4.38
N THR A 233 4.00 -9.84 4.53
CA THR A 233 4.97 -10.81 3.99
C THR A 233 5.22 -11.97 4.96
N HIS A 234 5.34 -11.69 6.27
CA HIS A 234 5.86 -12.66 7.23
C HIS A 234 4.81 -13.26 8.17
N LEU A 235 3.61 -12.65 8.31
CA LEU A 235 2.55 -13.21 9.16
C LEU A 235 2.18 -14.65 8.79
N PRO A 236 2.03 -15.02 7.49
CA PRO A 236 1.73 -16.39 7.13
C PRO A 236 2.80 -17.39 7.62
N SER A 237 4.06 -17.09 7.36
CA SER A 237 5.17 -17.94 7.80
C SER A 237 5.31 -18.01 9.32
N TYR A 238 5.06 -16.89 10.02
CA TYR A 238 5.05 -16.84 11.48
C TYR A 238 3.93 -17.75 12.07
N LEU A 239 2.73 -17.72 11.49
CA LEU A 239 1.64 -18.58 11.95
C LEU A 239 1.90 -20.06 11.64
N ALA A 240 2.54 -20.37 10.50
CA ALA A 240 2.97 -21.72 10.16
C ALA A 240 4.01 -22.25 11.17
N ASP A 241 4.98 -21.42 11.61
CA ASP A 241 5.95 -21.77 12.66
C ASP A 241 5.29 -22.03 14.04
N LYS A 242 4.08 -21.52 14.24
CA LYS A 242 3.24 -21.81 15.42
C LYS A 242 2.33 -23.02 15.22
N ASN A 243 2.52 -23.80 14.15
CA ASN A 243 1.73 -24.95 13.75
C ASN A 243 0.24 -24.65 13.49
N LEU A 244 -0.08 -23.43 13.06
CA LEU A 244 -1.42 -23.08 12.65
C LEU A 244 -1.63 -23.42 11.16
N PRO A 245 -2.85 -23.84 10.78
CA PRO A 245 -3.15 -24.14 9.38
C PRO A 245 -3.01 -22.89 8.49
N ALA A 246 -2.60 -23.10 7.25
CA ALA A 246 -2.40 -22.03 6.28
C ALA A 246 -3.68 -21.19 6.04
N SER A 247 -4.86 -21.81 6.19
CA SER A 247 -6.14 -21.11 6.14
C SER A 247 -6.27 -20.01 7.20
N SER A 248 -5.72 -20.21 8.40
CA SER A 248 -5.75 -19.19 9.47
C SER A 248 -4.95 -17.95 9.08
N ALA A 249 -3.81 -18.13 8.41
CA ALA A 249 -3.01 -17.03 7.89
C ALA A 249 -3.74 -16.27 6.78
N ALA A 250 -4.33 -16.98 5.82
CA ALA A 250 -5.11 -16.37 4.75
C ALA A 250 -6.32 -15.60 5.30
N MET A 251 -7.02 -16.15 6.29
CA MET A 251 -8.15 -15.48 6.95
C MET A 251 -7.72 -14.26 7.74
N ALA A 252 -6.61 -14.31 8.49
CA ALA A 252 -6.08 -13.16 9.21
C ALA A 252 -5.77 -12.00 8.24
N LEU A 253 -5.09 -12.27 7.11
CA LEU A 253 -4.83 -11.27 6.10
C LEU A 253 -6.11 -10.78 5.38
N ALA A 254 -7.09 -11.64 5.15
CA ALA A 254 -8.39 -11.25 4.61
C ALA A 254 -9.11 -10.29 5.56
N TYR A 255 -9.07 -10.56 6.88
CA TYR A 255 -9.59 -9.64 7.88
C TYR A 255 -8.86 -8.31 7.91
N VAL A 256 -7.53 -8.28 7.68
CA VAL A 256 -6.83 -7.00 7.46
C VAL A 256 -7.51 -6.22 6.34
N GLY A 257 -7.83 -6.85 5.21
CA GLY A 257 -8.47 -6.20 4.08
C GLY A 257 -9.84 -5.61 4.42
N ILE A 258 -10.75 -6.43 4.96
CA ILE A 258 -12.12 -5.98 5.22
C ILE A 258 -12.18 -4.91 6.32
N PHE A 259 -11.44 -5.10 7.43
CA PHE A 259 -11.42 -4.12 8.53
C PHE A 259 -10.69 -2.83 8.16
N ASN A 260 -9.77 -2.86 7.18
CA ASN A 260 -9.15 -1.65 6.66
C ASN A 260 -10.16 -0.71 5.97
N ILE A 261 -11.23 -1.23 5.37
CA ILE A 261 -12.29 -0.37 4.79
C ILE A 261 -12.91 0.50 5.88
N PHE A 262 -13.32 -0.12 6.99
CA PHE A 262 -13.93 0.59 8.11
C PHE A 262 -12.93 1.50 8.83
N GLY A 263 -11.71 0.98 9.06
CA GLY A 263 -10.67 1.72 9.74
C GLY A 263 -10.22 2.97 8.99
N SER A 264 -9.99 2.87 7.68
CA SER A 264 -9.59 4.03 6.87
C SER A 264 -10.65 5.13 6.87
N TYR A 265 -11.92 4.76 6.82
CA TYR A 265 -13.03 5.71 6.95
C TYR A 265 -13.05 6.35 8.34
N PHE A 266 -13.01 5.53 9.41
CA PHE A 266 -13.03 6.01 10.80
C PHE A 266 -11.90 7.00 11.09
N TRP A 267 -10.66 6.63 10.78
CA TRP A 267 -9.49 7.48 11.03
C TRP A 267 -9.50 8.74 10.16
N GLY A 268 -10.01 8.67 8.93
CA GLY A 268 -10.24 9.83 8.09
C GLY A 268 -11.19 10.84 8.74
N VAL A 269 -12.37 10.36 9.19
CA VAL A 269 -13.37 11.20 9.90
C VAL A 269 -12.80 11.78 11.20
N MET A 270 -12.02 10.99 11.95
CA MET A 270 -11.35 11.51 13.15
C MET A 270 -10.36 12.62 12.82
N GLY A 271 -9.61 12.49 11.73
CA GLY A 271 -8.68 13.52 11.25
C GLY A 271 -9.35 14.81 10.76
N ASP A 272 -10.63 14.75 10.37
CA ASP A 272 -11.42 15.94 10.03
C ASP A 272 -11.99 16.64 11.27
N LYS A 273 -12.28 15.87 12.34
CA LYS A 273 -12.84 16.39 13.59
C LYS A 273 -11.79 16.87 14.58
N PHE A 274 -10.63 16.23 14.59
CA PHE A 274 -9.55 16.49 15.55
C PHE A 274 -8.25 16.83 14.85
N SER A 275 -7.26 17.33 15.60
CA SER A 275 -5.91 17.58 15.06
C SER A 275 -5.29 16.28 14.53
N LYS A 276 -4.93 16.30 13.24
CA LYS A 276 -4.42 15.12 12.52
C LYS A 276 -3.18 14.52 13.18
N ARG A 277 -2.29 15.34 13.78
CA ARG A 277 -1.11 14.85 14.51
C ARG A 277 -1.49 13.99 15.72
N HIS A 278 -2.49 14.40 16.50
CA HIS A 278 -2.94 13.64 17.65
C HIS A 278 -3.69 12.36 17.24
N VAL A 279 -4.48 12.43 16.16
CA VAL A 279 -5.14 11.25 15.59
C VAL A 279 -4.12 10.24 15.08
N MET A 280 -3.03 10.69 14.41
CA MET A 280 -1.94 9.84 13.98
C MET A 280 -1.22 9.20 15.17
N SER A 281 -0.90 9.98 16.20
CA SER A 281 -0.31 9.46 17.45
C SER A 281 -1.20 8.40 18.09
N ALA A 282 -2.50 8.65 18.22
CA ALA A 282 -3.47 7.69 18.75
C ALA A 282 -3.53 6.42 17.92
N LEU A 283 -3.56 6.51 16.59
CA LEU A 283 -3.55 5.35 15.69
C LEU A 283 -2.31 4.48 15.93
N TYR A 284 -1.13 5.09 16.05
CA TYR A 284 0.11 4.34 16.29
C TYR A 284 0.18 3.78 17.72
N LEU A 285 -0.40 4.43 18.72
CA LEU A 285 -0.56 3.85 20.05
C LEU A 285 -1.47 2.62 20.03
N VAL A 286 -2.59 2.67 19.30
CA VAL A 286 -3.45 1.50 19.10
C VAL A 286 -2.66 0.37 18.42
N ARG A 287 -1.86 0.66 17.38
CA ARG A 287 -0.97 -0.33 16.77
C ARG A 287 0.01 -0.93 17.76
N THR A 288 0.62 -0.11 18.60
CA THR A 288 1.55 -0.59 19.65
C THR A 288 0.89 -1.61 20.55
N VAL A 289 -0.33 -1.31 21.02
CA VAL A 289 -1.10 -2.21 21.87
C VAL A 289 -1.51 -3.48 21.13
N VAL A 290 -2.01 -3.36 19.90
CA VAL A 290 -2.44 -4.50 19.08
C VAL A 290 -1.29 -5.46 18.77
N ILE A 291 -0.14 -4.92 18.34
CA ILE A 291 1.04 -5.75 18.02
C ILE A 291 1.62 -6.33 19.32
N GLY A 292 1.76 -5.52 20.38
CA GLY A 292 2.27 -5.96 21.69
C GLY A 292 1.39 -7.08 22.28
N ALA A 293 0.09 -6.95 22.24
CA ALA A 293 -0.83 -8.00 22.66
C ALA A 293 -0.67 -9.29 21.85
N PHE A 294 -0.53 -9.18 20.52
CA PHE A 294 -0.36 -10.35 19.65
C PHE A 294 0.96 -11.10 19.93
N VAL A 295 2.03 -10.37 20.25
CA VAL A 295 3.34 -10.98 20.54
C VAL A 295 3.37 -11.64 21.93
N THR A 296 2.60 -11.12 22.91
CA THR A 296 2.62 -11.61 24.29
C THR A 296 1.58 -12.68 24.59
N LEU A 297 0.48 -12.70 23.83
CA LEU A 297 -0.60 -13.69 24.01
C LEU A 297 -0.29 -15.00 23.27
N PRO A 298 -0.86 -16.14 23.71
CA PRO A 298 -0.76 -17.38 22.95
C PRO A 298 -1.28 -17.23 21.52
N VAL A 299 -0.47 -17.65 20.55
CA VAL A 299 -0.84 -17.60 19.14
C VAL A 299 -1.75 -18.75 18.79
N THR A 300 -3.02 -18.44 18.55
CA THR A 300 -4.08 -19.38 18.15
C THR A 300 -4.79 -18.88 16.91
N GLU A 301 -5.64 -19.68 16.28
CA GLU A 301 -6.45 -19.22 15.14
C GLU A 301 -7.31 -18.00 15.51
N SER A 302 -7.91 -18.00 16.71
CA SER A 302 -8.73 -16.90 17.19
C SER A 302 -7.91 -15.62 17.42
N THR A 303 -6.72 -15.72 18.08
CA THR A 303 -5.87 -14.56 18.30
C THR A 303 -5.30 -14.01 16.99
N ALA A 304 -4.97 -14.87 16.01
CA ALA A 304 -4.56 -14.47 14.68
C ALA A 304 -5.67 -13.73 13.92
N ALA A 305 -6.92 -14.21 14.00
CA ALA A 305 -8.07 -13.56 13.39
C ALA A 305 -8.37 -12.20 14.04
N ILE A 306 -8.35 -12.11 15.36
CA ILE A 306 -8.54 -10.85 16.12
C ILE A 306 -7.42 -9.86 15.77
N PHE A 307 -6.17 -10.32 15.71
CA PHE A 307 -5.04 -9.51 15.29
C PHE A 307 -5.24 -8.96 13.87
N GLY A 308 -5.64 -9.83 12.91
CA GLY A 308 -5.92 -9.42 11.53
C GLY A 308 -6.98 -8.32 11.47
N GLY A 309 -8.09 -8.46 12.22
CA GLY A 309 -9.13 -7.44 12.30
C GLY A 309 -8.65 -6.13 12.95
N ALA A 310 -7.98 -6.23 14.10
CA ALA A 310 -7.53 -5.06 14.85
C ALA A 310 -6.43 -4.28 14.13
N ILE A 311 -5.42 -4.97 13.58
CA ILE A 311 -4.37 -4.31 12.80
C ILE A 311 -4.92 -3.78 11.48
N GLY A 312 -5.90 -4.48 10.87
CA GLY A 312 -6.61 -4.06 9.68
C GLY A 312 -7.34 -2.74 9.89
N PHE A 313 -7.99 -2.56 11.01
CA PHE A 313 -8.64 -1.29 11.38
C PHE A 313 -7.65 -0.11 11.46
N CYS A 314 -6.38 -0.38 11.76
CA CYS A 314 -5.32 0.62 11.75
C CYS A 314 -4.48 0.63 10.44
N TRP A 315 -4.79 -0.23 9.44
CA TRP A 315 -3.86 -0.57 8.35
C TRP A 315 -3.44 0.62 7.52
N LEU A 316 -4.36 1.23 6.78
CA LEU A 316 -4.11 2.38 5.91
C LEU A 316 -4.82 3.66 6.36
N GLY A 317 -5.32 3.71 7.60
CA GLY A 317 -5.87 4.93 8.19
C GLY A 317 -4.86 6.09 8.24
N THR A 318 -3.57 5.76 8.20
CA THR A 318 -2.47 6.73 8.11
C THR A 318 -2.43 7.48 6.78
N VAL A 319 -2.91 6.88 5.67
CA VAL A 319 -2.82 7.46 4.32
C VAL A 319 -3.60 8.78 4.21
N PRO A 320 -4.92 8.84 4.52
CA PRO A 320 -5.66 10.10 4.46
C PRO A 320 -5.15 11.13 5.48
N LEU A 321 -4.71 10.69 6.65
CA LEU A 321 -4.17 11.59 7.68
C LEU A 321 -2.85 12.23 7.23
N THR A 322 -1.93 11.44 6.66
CA THR A 322 -0.63 11.91 6.17
C THR A 322 -0.79 12.88 5.01
N SER A 323 -1.57 12.51 3.99
CA SER A 323 -1.84 13.42 2.86
C SER A 323 -2.57 14.68 3.32
N GLY A 324 -3.49 14.55 4.29
CA GLY A 324 -4.18 15.66 4.93
C GLY A 324 -3.24 16.61 5.68
N LEU A 325 -2.25 16.09 6.42
CA LEU A 325 -1.22 16.90 7.08
C LEU A 325 -0.36 17.66 6.08
N VAL A 326 0.14 16.99 5.03
CA VAL A 326 0.92 17.63 3.98
C VAL A 326 0.12 18.77 3.32
N ARG A 327 -1.15 18.52 2.98
CA ARG A 327 -2.04 19.53 2.41
C ARG A 327 -2.28 20.71 3.37
N GLN A 328 -2.50 20.42 4.65
CA GLN A 328 -2.79 21.42 5.67
C GLN A 328 -1.60 22.34 5.94
N ILE A 329 -0.39 21.80 5.95
CA ILE A 329 0.84 22.55 6.24
C ILE A 329 1.32 23.31 5.00
N PHE A 330 1.38 22.65 3.81
CA PHE A 330 2.05 23.19 2.60
C PHE A 330 1.10 23.64 1.49
N GLY A 331 -0.21 23.40 1.64
CA GLY A 331 -1.21 23.75 0.64
C GLY A 331 -1.44 22.66 -0.41
N ALA A 332 -2.33 22.95 -1.37
CA ALA A 332 -2.77 22.00 -2.36
C ALA A 332 -1.94 21.98 -3.66
N ARG A 333 -1.21 23.06 -3.96
CA ARG A 333 -0.56 23.27 -5.28
C ARG A 333 0.41 22.14 -5.65
N TYR A 334 1.35 21.83 -4.77
CA TYR A 334 2.36 20.76 -4.98
C TYR A 334 2.13 19.54 -4.10
N LEU A 335 0.86 19.32 -3.65
CA LEU A 335 0.50 18.21 -2.79
C LEU A 335 0.95 16.87 -3.35
N SER A 336 0.73 16.62 -4.64
CA SER A 336 1.10 15.35 -5.27
C SER A 336 2.60 15.08 -5.21
N THR A 337 3.43 16.12 -5.42
CA THR A 337 4.89 15.99 -5.35
C THR A 337 5.35 15.77 -3.91
N LEU A 338 4.90 16.63 -2.98
CA LEU A 338 5.33 16.56 -1.59
C LEU A 338 4.85 15.26 -0.91
N TYR A 339 3.59 14.89 -1.12
CA TYR A 339 3.09 13.61 -0.61
C TYR A 339 3.72 12.42 -1.33
N GLY A 340 4.04 12.54 -2.62
CA GLY A 340 4.77 11.51 -3.38
C GLY A 340 6.14 11.19 -2.78
N LEU A 341 6.88 12.20 -2.31
CA LEU A 341 8.16 12.02 -1.61
C LEU A 341 7.96 11.32 -0.24
N VAL A 342 6.91 11.71 0.49
CA VAL A 342 6.53 11.03 1.74
C VAL A 342 6.15 9.57 1.46
N PHE A 343 5.41 9.31 0.39
CA PHE A 343 5.05 7.95 -0.04
C PHE A 343 6.27 7.14 -0.46
N PHE A 344 7.24 7.74 -1.11
CA PHE A 344 8.51 7.07 -1.41
C PHE A 344 9.21 6.59 -0.12
N THR A 345 9.22 7.42 0.93
CA THR A 345 9.78 7.01 2.23
C THR A 345 9.00 5.84 2.86
N HIS A 346 7.69 5.79 2.68
CA HIS A 346 6.87 4.62 3.05
C HIS A 346 7.34 3.36 2.30
N GLN A 347 7.65 3.47 1.02
CA GLN A 347 8.12 2.32 0.24
C GLN A 347 9.53 1.88 0.64
N VAL A 348 10.39 2.80 1.08
CA VAL A 348 11.67 2.45 1.72
C VAL A 348 11.43 1.68 3.03
N GLY A 349 10.48 2.12 3.84
CA GLY A 349 10.04 1.37 5.03
C GLY A 349 9.50 -0.02 4.66
N SER A 350 8.71 -0.11 3.61
CA SER A 350 8.18 -1.37 3.08
C SER A 350 9.28 -2.33 2.62
N PHE A 351 10.30 -1.80 1.95
CA PHE A 351 11.49 -2.55 1.57
C PHE A 351 12.16 -3.18 2.79
N LEU A 352 12.45 -2.36 3.81
CA LEU A 352 13.11 -2.85 5.01
C LEU A 352 12.24 -3.80 5.83
N GLY A 353 10.93 -3.55 5.94
CA GLY A 353 10.00 -4.42 6.66
C GLY A 353 9.90 -5.82 6.04
N ALA A 354 9.87 -5.91 4.71
CA ALA A 354 9.89 -7.19 4.03
C ALA A 354 11.25 -7.88 4.18
N TRP A 355 12.35 -7.23 3.78
CA TRP A 355 13.67 -7.84 3.73
C TRP A 355 14.21 -8.23 5.10
N VAL A 356 14.23 -7.29 6.05
CA VAL A 356 14.81 -7.49 7.39
C VAL A 356 14.08 -8.61 8.14
N GLY A 357 12.77 -8.79 7.90
CA GLY A 357 12.01 -9.89 8.49
C GLY A 357 12.55 -11.27 8.11
N GLY A 358 12.83 -11.48 6.81
CA GLY A 358 13.41 -12.73 6.34
C GLY A 358 14.84 -12.94 6.84
N ARG A 359 15.67 -11.90 6.77
CA ARG A 359 17.06 -11.94 7.23
C ARG A 359 17.18 -12.26 8.73
N ILE A 360 16.34 -11.63 9.56
CA ILE A 360 16.32 -11.91 11.01
C ILE A 360 15.90 -13.35 11.27
N TYR A 361 14.89 -13.84 10.55
CA TYR A 361 14.46 -15.23 10.70
C TYR A 361 15.57 -16.21 10.30
N ASP A 362 16.21 -16.03 9.16
CA ASP A 362 17.24 -16.92 8.66
C ASP A 362 18.48 -16.93 9.58
N TYR A 363 18.76 -15.80 10.28
CA TYR A 363 19.89 -15.70 11.20
C TYR A 363 19.57 -16.26 12.62
N TYR A 364 18.38 -15.95 13.17
CA TYR A 364 18.02 -16.30 14.55
C TYR A 364 17.09 -17.52 14.66
N GLY A 365 16.52 -18.01 13.56
CA GLY A 365 15.50 -19.06 13.56
C GLY A 365 14.17 -18.62 14.18
N SER A 366 13.96 -17.30 14.36
CA SER A 366 12.77 -16.76 15.04
C SER A 366 12.41 -15.35 14.52
N TYR A 367 11.11 -15.08 14.49
CA TYR A 367 10.59 -13.72 14.24
C TYR A 367 10.48 -12.86 15.49
N GLU A 368 10.78 -13.36 16.67
CA GLU A 368 10.59 -12.64 17.93
C GLU A 368 11.31 -11.28 17.96
N PRO A 369 12.60 -11.17 17.56
CA PRO A 369 13.30 -9.89 17.59
C PRO A 369 12.66 -8.82 16.72
N ILE A 370 12.16 -9.19 15.53
CA ILE A 370 11.54 -8.22 14.63
C ILE A 370 10.11 -7.87 15.06
N TRP A 371 9.36 -8.77 15.67
CA TRP A 371 8.07 -8.45 16.27
C TRP A 371 8.20 -7.39 17.35
N TRP A 372 9.15 -7.55 18.28
CA TRP A 372 9.43 -6.53 19.30
C TRP A 372 9.91 -5.22 18.68
N SER A 373 10.71 -5.28 17.63
CA SER A 373 11.12 -4.08 16.89
C SER A 373 9.92 -3.34 16.32
N THR A 374 8.89 -4.06 15.81
CA THR A 374 7.65 -3.40 15.32
C THR A 374 6.87 -2.71 16.45
N VAL A 375 6.82 -3.29 17.65
CA VAL A 375 6.21 -2.66 18.83
C VAL A 375 6.91 -1.34 19.16
N VAL A 376 8.26 -1.37 19.23
CA VAL A 376 9.07 -0.19 19.52
C VAL A 376 8.90 0.89 18.42
N LEU A 377 8.92 0.50 17.16
CA LEU A 377 8.71 1.41 16.03
C LEU A 377 7.30 2.03 16.06
N ALA A 378 6.26 1.26 16.40
CA ALA A 378 4.91 1.79 16.52
C ALA A 378 4.81 2.84 17.63
N PHE A 379 5.41 2.56 18.80
CA PHE A 379 5.44 3.49 19.91
C PHE A 379 6.26 4.75 19.57
N ALA A 380 7.44 4.58 18.97
CA ALA A 380 8.26 5.70 18.52
C ALA A 380 7.50 6.57 17.50
N ALA A 381 6.78 5.96 16.54
CA ALA A 381 5.97 6.70 15.59
C ALA A 381 4.85 7.49 16.28
N ALA A 382 4.20 6.94 17.31
CA ALA A 382 3.23 7.68 18.09
C ALA A 382 3.83 8.95 18.72
N LEU A 383 5.03 8.85 19.29
CA LEU A 383 5.74 9.99 19.88
C LEU A 383 6.21 11.00 18.83
N ILE A 384 6.71 10.53 17.68
CA ILE A 384 7.19 11.38 16.57
C ILE A 384 6.08 12.28 16.01
N HIS A 385 4.83 11.85 16.05
CA HIS A 385 3.71 12.68 15.56
C HIS A 385 3.31 13.82 16.50
N LEU A 386 3.58 13.73 17.80
CA LEU A 386 3.19 14.75 18.79
C LEU A 386 3.80 16.14 18.53
N PRO A 387 5.11 16.28 18.23
CA PRO A 387 5.74 17.56 17.99
C PRO A 387 5.46 18.17 16.59
N ILE A 388 4.71 17.49 15.73
CA ILE A 388 4.36 18.03 14.41
C ILE A 388 3.56 19.34 14.60
N ASN A 389 4.04 20.41 13.99
CA ASN A 389 3.26 21.64 13.88
C ASN A 389 2.33 21.51 12.64
N ASP A 390 1.06 21.26 12.89
CA ASP A 390 0.04 21.08 11.86
C ASP A 390 -0.62 22.39 11.37
N LYS A 391 -0.10 23.55 11.79
CA LYS A 391 -0.54 24.87 11.29
C LYS A 391 0.02 25.12 9.89
N PRO A 392 -0.74 25.82 9.02
CA PRO A 392 -0.23 26.26 7.73
C PRO A 392 1.07 27.10 7.88
N ILE A 393 1.97 26.95 6.92
CA ILE A 393 3.19 27.77 6.81
C ILE A 393 2.84 29.24 6.59
N GLU A 394 3.80 30.13 6.87
CA GLU A 394 3.61 31.61 6.87
C GLU A 394 3.00 32.12 5.57
N ARG A 395 3.50 31.64 4.44
CA ARG A 395 3.00 32.00 3.10
C ARG A 395 1.49 31.77 2.94
N LEU A 396 0.99 30.63 3.43
CA LEU A 396 -0.44 30.30 3.34
C LEU A 396 -1.29 31.13 4.31
N LYS A 397 -0.74 31.50 5.47
CA LYS A 397 -1.44 32.39 6.40
C LYS A 397 -1.64 33.78 5.80
N LEU A 398 -0.60 34.33 5.14
CA LEU A 398 -0.66 35.60 4.47
C LEU A 398 -1.65 35.61 3.28
N ALA A 399 -1.80 34.50 2.59
CA ALA A 399 -2.76 34.36 1.50
C ALA A 399 -4.23 34.18 1.98
N MET A 400 -4.45 33.87 3.27
CA MET A 400 -5.78 33.73 3.90
C MET A 400 -6.19 34.98 4.70
N ALA A 401 -5.26 35.90 5.00
CA ALA A 401 -5.48 37.17 5.67
C ALA A 401 -5.84 38.29 4.68
#